data_782db98a5a7fb194d588dee88741084f
#
_entry.id   782db98a5a7fb194d588dee88741084f
#
_cell.length_a   1.000
_cell.length_b   1.000
_cell.length_c   1.000
_cell.angle_alpha   90.00
_cell.angle_beta   90.00
_cell.angle_gamma   90.00
#
_symmetry.space_group_name_H-M   'P 1'
#
loop_
_entity.id
_entity.type
_entity.pdbx_description
1 polymer ?
#
loop_
_entity_poly.entity_id
_entity_poly.type
_entity_poly.pdbx_seq_one_letter_code
_entity_poly.pdbx_strand_id
1 'polypeptide(L)'
;MQKPVSIFSVLIAILLLSGCDNKPDNILSGYSHGDFIYLSYSGSEKIERLLINKGDNVTTGQELVKIDSFDAQNILLRAEEKLSAESALLRNLESGERPEELDVIRSQIKKAQSAESQVKRQLGRYRKLYATHAISLAEWEDIRDELTQKGAQVEELINQLKARQLPARQDEISQQLSLVAAAKL
;
A
#
# COMPACT_ATOMS: atom_id res chain seq x y z
N MET A 1 25.27 58.06 -103.02
CA MET A 1 25.94 56.81 -102.55
C MET A 1 25.85 56.83 -101.01
N GLN A 2 24.83 56.27 -100.42
CA GLN A 2 24.70 56.17 -98.96
C GLN A 2 25.25 54.81 -98.48
N LYS A 3 26.09 54.84 -97.49
CA LYS A 3 26.94 53.74 -97.08
C LYS A 3 26.13 52.69 -96.30
N PRO A 4 26.26 51.39 -96.64
CA PRO A 4 25.51 50.29 -95.94
C PRO A 4 26.00 49.99 -94.52
N VAL A 5 26.97 50.80 -93.99
CA VAL A 5 27.59 50.59 -92.68
C VAL A 5 26.61 50.83 -91.52
N SER A 6 25.66 51.74 -91.77
CA SER A 6 24.71 52.13 -90.69
C SER A 6 23.70 51.03 -90.32
N ILE A 7 23.22 50.24 -91.28
CA ILE A 7 22.21 49.18 -91.07
C ILE A 7 22.86 47.98 -90.34
N PHE A 8 24.11 47.69 -90.64
CA PHE A 8 24.82 46.55 -90.00
C PHE A 8 25.19 46.83 -88.55
N SER A 9 25.45 48.10 -88.20
CA SER A 9 25.73 48.57 -86.84
C SER A 9 24.45 48.46 -85.94
N VAL A 10 23.29 48.80 -86.52
CA VAL A 10 21.99 48.70 -85.82
C VAL A 10 21.59 47.26 -85.63
N LEU A 11 21.87 46.36 -86.57
CA LEU A 11 21.57 44.96 -86.46
C LEU A 11 22.39 44.28 -85.34
N ILE A 12 23.68 44.65 -85.24
CA ILE A 12 24.56 44.15 -84.16
C ILE A 12 24.13 44.65 -82.82
N ALA A 13 23.62 45.89 -82.69
CA ALA A 13 23.16 46.47 -81.44
C ALA A 13 21.88 45.76 -80.96
N ILE A 14 21.00 45.40 -81.86
CA ILE A 14 19.78 44.65 -81.53
C ILE A 14 20.06 43.19 -81.08
N LEU A 15 21.13 42.57 -81.69
CA LEU A 15 21.51 41.20 -81.28
C LEU A 15 22.18 41.18 -79.86
N LEU A 16 22.77 42.26 -79.45
CA LEU A 16 23.39 42.36 -78.11
C LEU A 16 22.40 42.66 -77.03
N LEU A 17 21.15 43.04 -77.33
CA LEU A 17 20.11 43.28 -76.32
C LEU A 17 19.28 42.03 -76.02
N SER A 18 19.39 40.92 -76.73
CA SER A 18 18.58 39.70 -76.50
C SER A 18 19.22 38.69 -75.52
N GLY A 19 20.28 39.09 -74.80
CA GLY A 19 21.10 38.17 -73.97
C GLY A 19 20.81 38.09 -72.47
N CYS A 20 19.72 38.54 -71.96
CA CYS A 20 19.40 38.37 -70.53
C CYS A 20 18.02 37.75 -70.30
N ASP A 21 17.87 36.51 -70.70
CA ASP A 21 16.82 35.70 -70.15
C ASP A 21 17.28 35.14 -68.79
N ASN A 22 17.28 36.02 -67.78
CA ASN A 22 17.60 35.70 -66.45
C ASN A 22 16.30 35.05 -65.88
N LYS A 23 16.13 33.76 -66.15
CA LYS A 23 15.12 32.99 -65.44
C LYS A 23 15.44 33.10 -63.92
N PRO A 24 14.59 33.63 -63.11
CA PRO A 24 14.84 33.58 -61.68
C PRO A 24 14.88 32.10 -61.33
N ASP A 25 16.06 31.58 -60.98
CA ASP A 25 16.12 30.32 -60.26
C ASP A 25 15.15 30.46 -59.08
N ASN A 26 14.18 29.59 -59.01
CA ASN A 26 13.28 29.52 -57.86
C ASN A 26 14.09 29.12 -56.65
N ILE A 27 14.94 29.99 -56.20
CA ILE A 27 15.67 29.85 -54.94
C ILE A 27 14.67 30.18 -53.86
N LEU A 28 14.07 29.13 -53.28
CA LEU A 28 13.31 29.23 -52.07
C LEU A 28 14.31 29.41 -50.93
N SER A 29 14.42 30.64 -50.43
CA SER A 29 15.15 30.92 -49.22
C SER A 29 14.25 30.70 -48.05
N GLY A 30 14.64 29.80 -47.17
CA GLY A 30 13.92 29.45 -45.93
C GLY A 30 14.91 28.94 -44.90
N TYR A 31 14.45 28.92 -43.67
CA TYR A 31 15.20 28.30 -42.57
C TYR A 31 14.63 26.92 -42.34
N SER A 32 15.48 25.90 -42.33
CA SER A 32 15.12 24.58 -41.80
C SER A 32 15.17 24.68 -40.27
N HIS A 33 14.00 24.61 -39.65
CA HIS A 33 13.91 24.57 -38.22
C HIS A 33 13.51 23.15 -37.81
N GLY A 34 14.26 22.55 -36.89
CA GLY A 34 13.90 21.30 -36.28
C GLY A 34 13.12 21.53 -34.99
N ASP A 35 12.03 20.82 -34.80
CA ASP A 35 11.34 20.80 -33.51
C ASP A 35 12.16 19.95 -32.53
N PHE A 36 12.63 20.59 -31.45
CA PHE A 36 13.40 19.92 -30.43
C PHE A 36 12.47 19.46 -29.29
N ILE A 37 12.56 18.20 -28.94
CA ILE A 37 11.92 17.65 -27.75
C ILE A 37 12.98 17.51 -26.69
N TYR A 38 12.81 18.24 -25.59
CA TYR A 38 13.67 18.15 -24.41
C TYR A 38 13.13 17.08 -23.47
N LEU A 39 13.91 16.02 -23.29
CA LEU A 39 13.59 14.97 -22.31
C LEU A 39 14.20 15.38 -20.98
N SER A 40 13.36 15.47 -19.96
CA SER A 40 13.79 15.76 -18.60
C SER A 40 13.19 14.75 -17.63
N TYR A 41 13.93 14.46 -16.59
CA TYR A 41 13.49 13.69 -15.45
C TYR A 41 13.26 14.64 -14.26
N SER A 42 12.22 14.40 -13.46
CA SER A 42 11.84 15.30 -12.36
C SER A 42 12.70 15.14 -11.09
N GLY A 43 13.56 14.14 -11.04
CA GLY A 43 14.50 13.89 -9.95
C GLY A 43 15.91 14.40 -10.26
N SER A 44 16.80 14.29 -9.28
CA SER A 44 18.21 14.69 -9.35
C SER A 44 19.17 13.49 -9.31
N GLU A 45 18.75 12.35 -9.83
CA GLU A 45 19.50 11.12 -9.82
C GLU A 45 20.62 11.16 -10.85
N LYS A 46 21.62 10.31 -10.63
CA LYS A 46 22.77 10.17 -11.53
C LYS A 46 22.40 9.34 -12.77
N ILE A 47 22.91 9.76 -13.93
CA ILE A 47 22.83 8.94 -15.14
C ILE A 47 23.81 7.77 -14.99
N GLU A 48 23.27 6.55 -14.98
CA GLU A 48 24.06 5.32 -14.96
C GLU A 48 24.67 5.05 -16.35
N ARG A 49 23.85 5.18 -17.39
CA ARG A 49 24.26 4.90 -18.76
C ARG A 49 23.45 5.71 -19.77
N LEU A 50 24.15 6.23 -20.77
CA LEU A 50 23.54 6.79 -21.97
C LEU A 50 23.61 5.72 -23.09
N LEU A 51 22.44 5.38 -23.65
CA LEU A 51 22.31 4.29 -24.64
C LEU A 51 22.29 4.76 -26.07
N ILE A 52 22.42 6.06 -26.30
CA ILE A 52 22.41 6.70 -27.61
C ILE A 52 23.60 7.65 -27.79
N ASN A 53 23.99 7.89 -29.03
CA ASN A 53 25.00 8.86 -29.43
C ASN A 53 24.37 9.98 -30.27
N LYS A 54 25.07 11.09 -30.38
CA LYS A 54 24.67 12.19 -31.24
C LYS A 54 24.57 11.74 -32.68
N GLY A 55 23.42 11.92 -33.30
CA GLY A 55 23.16 11.54 -34.69
C GLY A 55 22.42 10.21 -34.87
N ASP A 56 22.18 9.48 -33.79
CA ASP A 56 21.39 8.25 -33.85
C ASP A 56 19.92 8.54 -34.12
N ASN A 57 19.28 7.66 -34.87
CA ASN A 57 17.86 7.67 -35.08
C ASN A 57 17.17 6.91 -33.94
N VAL A 58 16.15 7.51 -33.34
CA VAL A 58 15.42 6.93 -32.21
C VAL A 58 13.97 6.66 -32.61
N THR A 59 13.37 5.65 -31.99
CA THR A 59 11.98 5.27 -32.21
C THR A 59 11.16 5.42 -30.94
N THR A 60 9.84 5.53 -31.10
CA THR A 60 8.93 5.62 -29.93
C THR A 60 9.06 4.37 -29.07
N GLY A 61 9.27 4.57 -27.74
CA GLY A 61 9.43 3.49 -26.77
C GLY A 61 10.87 2.97 -26.63
N GLN A 62 11.82 3.51 -27.39
CA GLN A 62 13.23 3.14 -27.25
C GLN A 62 13.80 3.72 -25.95
N GLU A 63 14.53 2.89 -25.19
CA GLU A 63 15.28 3.32 -24.01
C GLU A 63 16.50 4.15 -24.44
N LEU A 64 16.57 5.39 -23.96
CA LEU A 64 17.62 6.34 -24.35
C LEU A 64 18.65 6.53 -23.25
N VAL A 65 18.20 6.51 -21.99
CA VAL A 65 19.02 6.80 -20.81
C VAL A 65 18.62 5.84 -19.71
N LYS A 66 19.58 5.30 -19.00
CA LYS A 66 19.37 4.57 -17.75
C LYS A 66 19.82 5.44 -16.59
N ILE A 67 18.91 5.69 -15.67
CA ILE A 67 19.13 6.49 -14.47
C ILE A 67 19.41 5.54 -13.31
N ASP A 68 20.29 5.94 -12.39
CA ASP A 68 20.55 5.20 -11.17
C ASP A 68 19.26 5.08 -10.35
N SER A 69 18.85 3.86 -10.08
CA SER A 69 17.61 3.55 -9.38
C SER A 69 17.81 3.13 -7.93
N PHE A 70 19.03 3.26 -7.39
CA PHE A 70 19.36 2.79 -6.04
C PHE A 70 18.45 3.45 -4.98
N ASP A 71 18.32 4.76 -5.01
CA ASP A 71 17.48 5.48 -4.03
C ASP A 71 16.00 5.18 -4.23
N ALA A 72 15.53 5.10 -5.48
CA ALA A 72 14.14 4.73 -5.78
C ALA A 72 13.80 3.31 -5.30
N GLN A 73 14.71 2.36 -5.50
CA GLN A 73 14.54 0.99 -4.99
C GLN A 73 14.51 0.93 -3.46
N ASN A 74 15.36 1.70 -2.78
CA ASN A 74 15.35 1.78 -1.32
C ASN A 74 14.09 2.46 -0.78
N ILE A 75 13.53 3.43 -1.48
CA ILE A 75 12.25 4.06 -1.13
C ILE A 75 11.11 3.05 -1.30
N LEU A 76 11.09 2.33 -2.42
CA LEU A 76 10.10 1.28 -2.68
C LEU A 76 10.15 0.20 -1.59
N LEU A 77 11.34 -0.34 -1.32
CA LEU A 77 11.52 -1.37 -0.30
C LEU A 77 11.00 -0.91 1.08
N ARG A 78 11.34 0.33 1.48
CA ARG A 78 10.83 0.89 2.74
C ARG A 78 9.31 1.06 2.76
N ALA A 79 8.72 1.41 1.63
CA ALA A 79 7.26 1.52 1.51
C ALA A 79 6.59 0.14 1.60
N GLU A 80 7.15 -0.88 0.96
CA GLU A 80 6.67 -2.26 1.03
C GLU A 80 6.77 -2.83 2.45
N GLU A 81 7.89 -2.61 3.14
CA GLU A 81 8.08 -3.03 4.53
C GLU A 81 7.09 -2.32 5.47
N LYS A 82 6.85 -1.03 5.26
CA LYS A 82 5.85 -0.29 6.03
C LYS A 82 4.45 -0.86 5.80
N LEU A 83 4.05 -1.08 4.54
CA LEU A 83 2.76 -1.70 4.23
C LEU A 83 2.62 -3.08 4.86
N SER A 84 3.68 -3.88 4.81
CA SER A 84 3.73 -5.21 5.44
C SER A 84 3.51 -5.12 6.95
N ALA A 85 4.20 -4.20 7.64
CA ALA A 85 4.07 -3.98 9.07
C ALA A 85 2.66 -3.52 9.47
N GLU A 86 2.09 -2.53 8.78
CA GLU A 86 0.74 -2.04 9.05
C GLU A 86 -0.32 -3.12 8.80
N SER A 87 -0.13 -3.92 7.75
CA SER A 87 -1.03 -5.04 7.43
C SER A 87 -0.95 -6.17 8.47
N ALA A 88 0.24 -6.42 9.03
CA ALA A 88 0.42 -7.40 10.10
C ALA A 88 -0.27 -6.95 11.40
N LEU A 89 -0.16 -5.66 11.73
CA LEU A 89 -0.84 -5.08 12.89
C LEU A 89 -2.37 -5.16 12.73
N LEU A 90 -2.90 -4.86 11.53
CA LEU A 90 -4.32 -5.00 11.25
C LEU A 90 -4.79 -6.44 11.50
N ARG A 91 -4.10 -7.44 10.95
CA ARG A 91 -4.45 -8.86 11.20
C ARG A 91 -4.43 -9.22 12.68
N ASN A 92 -3.48 -8.66 13.44
CA ASN A 92 -3.40 -8.88 14.88
C ASN A 92 -4.61 -8.28 15.62
N LEU A 93 -5.04 -7.08 15.26
CA LEU A 93 -6.22 -6.42 15.83
C LEU A 93 -7.52 -7.16 15.51
N GLU A 94 -7.62 -7.76 14.33
CA GLU A 94 -8.79 -8.52 13.88
C GLU A 94 -8.90 -9.91 14.50
N SER A 95 -7.81 -10.52 14.94
CA SER A 95 -7.79 -11.92 15.37
C SER A 95 -8.12 -12.17 16.84
N GLY A 96 -8.10 -11.13 17.70
CA GLY A 96 -8.17 -11.32 19.14
C GLY A 96 -6.92 -12.02 19.71
N GLU A 97 -7.02 -12.59 20.92
CA GLU A 97 -5.91 -13.31 21.55
C GLU A 97 -5.61 -14.67 20.88
N ARG A 98 -4.37 -15.10 21.03
CA ARG A 98 -3.90 -16.38 20.46
C ARG A 98 -4.63 -17.57 21.06
N PRO A 99 -4.85 -18.64 20.31
CA PRO A 99 -5.50 -19.87 20.81
C PRO A 99 -4.86 -20.40 22.08
N GLU A 100 -3.53 -20.38 22.18
CA GLU A 100 -2.78 -20.91 23.34
C GLU A 100 -3.03 -20.08 24.60
N GLU A 101 -3.18 -18.77 24.48
CA GLU A 101 -3.51 -17.87 25.59
C GLU A 101 -4.95 -18.11 26.06
N LEU A 102 -5.88 -18.34 25.13
CA LEU A 102 -7.26 -18.70 25.44
C LEU A 102 -7.35 -20.08 26.10
N ASP A 103 -6.49 -21.04 25.77
CA ASP A 103 -6.46 -22.36 26.37
C ASP A 103 -6.05 -22.34 27.83
N VAL A 104 -5.23 -21.38 28.25
CA VAL A 104 -4.94 -21.14 29.68
C VAL A 104 -6.23 -20.83 30.43
N ILE A 105 -7.05 -19.90 29.90
CA ILE A 105 -8.31 -19.51 30.54
C ILE A 105 -9.30 -20.68 30.51
N ARG A 106 -9.41 -21.42 29.42
CA ARG A 106 -10.24 -22.65 29.32
C ARG A 106 -9.88 -23.67 30.40
N SER A 107 -8.57 -23.83 30.66
CA SER A 107 -8.07 -24.70 31.71
C SER A 107 -8.47 -24.19 33.12
N GLN A 108 -8.43 -22.90 33.35
CA GLN A 108 -8.87 -22.28 34.59
C GLN A 108 -10.39 -22.44 34.80
N ILE A 109 -11.20 -22.29 33.75
CA ILE A 109 -12.64 -22.53 33.77
C ILE A 109 -12.89 -23.98 34.17
N LYS A 110 -12.23 -24.96 33.57
CA LYS A 110 -12.37 -26.39 33.91
C LYS A 110 -12.03 -26.70 35.36
N LYS A 111 -10.98 -26.05 35.90
CA LYS A 111 -10.59 -26.16 37.31
C LYS A 111 -11.69 -25.57 38.22
N ALA A 112 -12.20 -24.39 37.92
CA ALA A 112 -13.27 -23.74 38.69
C ALA A 112 -14.58 -24.52 38.64
N GLN A 113 -14.97 -25.05 37.46
CA GLN A 113 -16.14 -25.93 37.33
C GLN A 113 -16.00 -27.22 38.13
N SER A 114 -14.79 -27.78 38.22
CA SER A 114 -14.53 -28.96 39.05
C SER A 114 -14.71 -28.65 40.53
N ALA A 115 -14.26 -27.48 41.01
CA ALA A 115 -14.46 -27.00 42.37
C ALA A 115 -15.95 -26.75 42.69
N GLU A 116 -16.65 -26.05 41.79
CA GLU A 116 -18.10 -25.84 41.91
C GLU A 116 -18.86 -27.17 42.02
N SER A 117 -18.54 -28.14 41.14
CA SER A 117 -19.15 -29.46 41.14
C SER A 117 -18.90 -30.20 42.45
N GLN A 118 -17.72 -30.04 43.08
CA GLN A 118 -17.42 -30.62 44.39
C GLN A 118 -18.30 -30.04 45.46
N VAL A 119 -18.43 -28.72 45.54
CA VAL A 119 -19.30 -28.04 46.53
C VAL A 119 -20.77 -28.41 46.30
N LYS A 120 -21.20 -28.47 45.03
CA LYS A 120 -22.57 -28.91 44.67
C LYS A 120 -22.90 -30.31 45.20
N ARG A 121 -21.95 -31.25 45.06
CA ARG A 121 -22.13 -32.61 45.66
C ARG A 121 -22.16 -32.56 47.18
N GLN A 122 -21.38 -31.68 47.80
CA GLN A 122 -21.35 -31.47 49.26
C GLN A 122 -22.68 -30.89 49.73
N LEU A 123 -23.21 -29.85 49.06
CA LEU A 123 -24.52 -29.29 49.36
C LEU A 123 -25.62 -30.35 49.30
N GLY A 124 -25.59 -31.28 48.32
CA GLY A 124 -26.50 -32.39 48.24
C GLY A 124 -26.48 -33.32 49.49
N ARG A 125 -25.28 -33.54 50.07
CA ARG A 125 -25.13 -34.28 51.33
C ARG A 125 -25.66 -33.48 52.53
N TYR A 126 -25.26 -32.21 52.63
CA TYR A 126 -25.67 -31.31 53.71
C TYR A 126 -27.18 -31.08 53.74
N ARG A 127 -27.84 -31.01 52.60
CA ARG A 127 -29.29 -30.94 52.49
C ARG A 127 -29.99 -32.13 53.20
N LYS A 128 -29.46 -33.35 53.09
CA LYS A 128 -29.97 -34.51 53.73
C LYS A 128 -29.78 -34.48 55.28
N LEU A 129 -28.58 -34.02 55.70
CA LEU A 129 -28.26 -33.88 57.14
C LEU A 129 -29.10 -32.80 57.80
N TYR A 130 -29.31 -31.67 57.09
CA TYR A 130 -30.20 -30.61 57.61
C TYR A 130 -31.62 -31.09 57.77
N ALA A 131 -32.14 -31.84 56.78
CA ALA A 131 -33.50 -32.40 56.87
C ALA A 131 -33.71 -33.37 58.07
N THR A 132 -32.61 -33.98 58.58
CA THR A 132 -32.64 -34.85 59.79
C THR A 132 -32.20 -34.13 61.06
N HIS A 133 -32.01 -32.80 60.99
CA HIS A 133 -31.55 -31.97 62.14
C HIS A 133 -30.12 -32.36 62.61
N ALA A 134 -29.30 -32.99 61.76
CA ALA A 134 -27.93 -33.39 62.07
C ALA A 134 -26.88 -32.29 61.90
N ILE A 135 -27.27 -31.17 61.29
CA ILE A 135 -26.45 -29.97 61.14
C ILE A 135 -27.30 -28.71 61.41
N SER A 136 -26.64 -27.62 61.78
CA SER A 136 -27.27 -26.32 62.00
C SER A 136 -27.72 -25.64 60.70
N LEU A 137 -28.62 -24.64 60.83
CA LEU A 137 -28.97 -23.78 59.69
C LEU A 137 -27.77 -23.03 59.17
N ALA A 138 -26.89 -22.51 60.03
CA ALA A 138 -25.71 -21.79 59.65
C ALA A 138 -24.76 -22.63 58.75
N GLU A 139 -24.48 -23.88 59.15
CA GLU A 139 -23.64 -24.80 58.35
C GLU A 139 -24.27 -25.12 56.99
N TRP A 140 -25.59 -25.19 56.88
CA TRP A 140 -26.28 -25.38 55.62
C TRP A 140 -26.22 -24.12 54.73
N GLU A 141 -26.36 -22.94 55.31
CA GLU A 141 -26.28 -21.65 54.65
C GLU A 141 -24.82 -21.39 54.14
N ASP A 142 -23.81 -21.70 54.96
CA ASP A 142 -22.40 -21.57 54.59
C ASP A 142 -22.07 -22.35 53.32
N ILE A 143 -22.48 -23.58 53.21
CA ILE A 143 -22.24 -24.44 52.04
C ILE A 143 -23.01 -23.96 50.80
N ARG A 144 -24.21 -23.39 50.99
CA ARG A 144 -25.00 -22.78 49.94
C ARG A 144 -24.32 -21.53 49.39
N ASP A 145 -23.79 -20.71 50.29
CA ASP A 145 -23.10 -19.48 49.93
C ASP A 145 -21.75 -19.77 49.28
N GLU A 146 -21.03 -20.81 49.73
CA GLU A 146 -19.84 -21.31 49.08
C GLU A 146 -20.12 -21.75 47.63
N LEU A 147 -21.23 -22.46 47.37
CA LEU A 147 -21.65 -22.84 46.04
C LEU A 147 -21.90 -21.61 45.17
N THR A 148 -22.58 -20.61 45.71
CA THR A 148 -22.85 -19.35 45.01
C THR A 148 -21.53 -18.63 44.62
N GLN A 149 -20.55 -18.58 45.53
CA GLN A 149 -19.24 -17.99 45.26
C GLN A 149 -18.48 -18.76 44.17
N LYS A 150 -18.49 -20.12 44.20
CA LYS A 150 -17.84 -20.93 43.17
C LYS A 150 -18.53 -20.78 41.83
N GLY A 151 -19.84 -20.65 41.77
CA GLY A 151 -20.59 -20.37 40.54
C GLY A 151 -20.22 -18.99 39.96
N ALA A 152 -20.18 -17.96 40.79
CA ALA A 152 -19.74 -16.63 40.38
C ALA A 152 -18.30 -16.62 39.79
N GLN A 153 -17.38 -17.38 40.39
CA GLN A 153 -16.02 -17.53 39.90
C GLN A 153 -15.97 -18.18 38.51
N VAL A 154 -16.81 -19.20 38.26
CA VAL A 154 -16.91 -19.82 36.92
C VAL A 154 -17.44 -18.82 35.90
N GLU A 155 -18.49 -18.08 36.26
CA GLU A 155 -19.08 -17.06 35.38
C GLU A 155 -18.08 -15.94 35.04
N GLU A 156 -17.31 -15.45 36.01
CA GLU A 156 -16.25 -14.46 35.83
C GLU A 156 -15.24 -14.94 34.77
N LEU A 157 -14.72 -16.16 34.92
CA LEU A 157 -13.75 -16.73 33.97
C LEU A 157 -14.34 -16.93 32.57
N ILE A 158 -15.61 -17.33 32.47
CA ILE A 158 -16.31 -17.44 31.17
C ILE A 158 -16.44 -16.06 30.51
N ASN A 159 -16.78 -15.02 31.26
CA ASN A 159 -16.89 -13.67 30.74
C ASN A 159 -15.54 -13.12 30.36
N GLN A 160 -14.47 -13.43 31.10
CA GLN A 160 -13.10 -13.10 30.74
C GLN A 160 -12.70 -13.78 29.44
N LEU A 161 -12.99 -15.07 29.24
CA LEU A 161 -12.74 -15.79 28.00
C LEU A 161 -13.45 -15.12 26.81
N LYS A 162 -14.74 -14.80 26.98
CA LYS A 162 -15.52 -14.12 25.93
C LYS A 162 -14.90 -12.77 25.56
N ALA A 163 -14.51 -11.97 26.55
CA ALA A 163 -13.90 -10.66 26.30
C ALA A 163 -12.58 -10.76 25.53
N ARG A 164 -11.75 -11.77 25.85
CA ARG A 164 -10.46 -11.99 25.20
C ARG A 164 -10.55 -12.64 23.81
N GLN A 165 -11.67 -13.27 23.48
CA GLN A 165 -11.95 -13.80 22.15
C GLN A 165 -12.38 -12.72 21.15
N LEU A 166 -12.78 -11.56 21.65
CA LEU A 166 -13.19 -10.46 20.76
C LEU A 166 -11.98 -9.85 20.08
N PRO A 167 -12.13 -9.44 18.81
CA PRO A 167 -11.14 -8.58 18.14
C PRO A 167 -11.01 -7.25 18.88
N ALA A 168 -10.02 -6.46 18.51
CA ALA A 168 -9.88 -5.09 18.98
C ALA A 168 -11.15 -4.26 18.71
N ARG A 169 -11.28 -3.11 19.34
CA ARG A 169 -12.44 -2.24 19.13
C ARG A 169 -12.55 -1.82 17.67
N GLN A 170 -13.77 -1.70 17.21
CA GLN A 170 -14.05 -1.35 15.81
C GLN A 170 -13.37 -0.05 15.37
N ASP A 171 -13.25 0.92 16.28
CA ASP A 171 -12.55 2.19 15.98
C ASP A 171 -11.05 2.00 15.78
N GLU A 172 -10.42 1.12 16.56
CA GLU A 172 -8.99 0.79 16.42
C GLU A 172 -8.73 0.07 15.09
N ILE A 173 -9.59 -0.87 14.70
CA ILE A 173 -9.55 -1.56 13.42
C ILE A 173 -9.73 -0.56 12.27
N SER A 174 -10.69 0.36 12.37
CA SER A 174 -10.94 1.38 11.34
C SER A 174 -9.77 2.35 11.19
N GLN A 175 -9.15 2.74 12.29
CA GLN A 175 -7.94 3.55 12.28
C GLN A 175 -6.80 2.82 11.56
N GLN A 176 -6.58 1.55 11.90
CA GLN A 176 -5.51 0.74 11.30
C GLN A 176 -5.76 0.49 9.80
N LEU A 177 -7.02 0.27 9.39
CA LEU A 177 -7.40 0.18 7.98
C LEU A 177 -7.02 1.44 7.21
N SER A 178 -7.22 2.61 7.81
CA SER A 178 -6.84 3.89 7.20
C SER A 178 -5.33 4.02 7.04
N LEU A 179 -4.54 3.55 8.01
CA LEU A 179 -3.07 3.53 7.93
C LEU A 179 -2.56 2.58 6.86
N VAL A 180 -3.17 1.39 6.73
CA VAL A 180 -2.87 0.44 5.64
C VAL A 180 -3.22 1.05 4.28
N ALA A 181 -4.36 1.75 4.16
CA ALA A 181 -4.72 2.44 2.94
C ALA A 181 -3.73 3.55 2.57
N ALA A 182 -3.29 4.35 3.55
CA ALA A 182 -2.28 5.39 3.35
C ALA A 182 -0.89 4.83 2.99
N ALA A 183 -0.55 3.63 3.45
CA ALA A 183 0.73 2.99 3.11
C ALA A 183 0.74 2.34 1.71
N LYS A 184 -0.42 2.23 1.05
CA LYS A 184 -0.56 1.72 -0.33
C LYS A 184 -0.39 2.81 -1.41
N LEU A 185 -0.51 4.09 -1.02
CA LEU A 185 -0.36 5.24 -1.93
C LEU A 185 1.12 5.58 -2.15
#